data_a0e13df5b9d088863fafe360cf28c13b
#
_entry.id   a0e13df5b9d088863fafe360cf28c13b
#
_cell.length_a   1.000
_cell.length_b   1.000
_cell.length_c   1.000
_cell.angle_alpha   90.00
_cell.angle_beta   90.00
_cell.angle_gamma   90.00
#
_symmetry.space_group_name_H-M   'P 1'
#
loop_
_entity.id
_entity.type
_entity.pdbx_description
1 polymer ?
#
loop_
_entity_poly.entity_id
_entity_poly.type
_entity_poly.pdbx_seq_one_letter_code
_entity_poly.pdbx_strand_id
1 'polypeptide(L)'
;MNSERKRNITIGAFAIVAIAILCVGLNYLKGRNLFSSGAKLTACYASVDGLTDSSPILFHGFKVGTVKDIDIDQFASDPAKVFTVVINIEKNIEVPIDSRAEIVNTDLLGGKGIEIVLGNSTSYLSTGDTILTSIRSSFLDDLGPVKDQASALMSSATGVFSDIDTILDASNRENINQILYNMSKTMRNM
;
A
#
# COMPACT_ATOMS: atom_id res chain seq x y z
N MET A 1 38.19 42.71 30.65
CA MET A 1 37.79 41.51 29.89
C MET A 1 37.94 41.84 28.40
N ASN A 2 38.96 41.22 27.74
CA ASN A 2 39.44 41.62 26.42
C ASN A 2 38.33 41.58 25.34
N SER A 3 38.28 42.61 24.51
CA SER A 3 37.32 42.77 23.38
C SER A 3 37.24 41.52 22.46
N GLU A 4 38.36 40.88 22.21
CA GLU A 4 38.49 39.66 21.44
C GLU A 4 37.75 38.46 22.07
N ARG A 5 37.84 38.31 23.39
CA ARG A 5 37.15 37.24 24.12
C ARG A 5 35.64 37.37 24.06
N LYS A 6 35.13 38.60 24.14
CA LYS A 6 33.70 38.87 23.98
C LYS A 6 33.22 38.54 22.55
N ARG A 7 34.00 38.93 21.53
CA ARG A 7 33.70 38.63 20.13
C ARG A 7 33.65 37.13 19.84
N ASN A 8 34.64 36.38 20.38
CA ASN A 8 34.67 34.92 20.20
C ASN A 8 33.50 34.20 20.90
N ILE A 9 33.11 34.67 22.11
CA ILE A 9 31.93 34.16 22.80
C ILE A 9 30.64 34.46 22.02
N THR A 10 30.53 35.66 21.48
CA THR A 10 29.35 36.02 20.66
C THR A 10 29.22 35.18 19.40
N ILE A 11 30.38 34.95 18.71
CA ILE A 11 30.40 34.10 17.51
C ILE A 11 30.05 32.65 17.87
N GLY A 12 30.58 32.12 18.96
CA GLY A 12 30.26 30.77 19.45
C GLY A 12 28.78 30.61 19.82
N ALA A 13 28.20 31.61 20.50
CA ALA A 13 26.80 31.61 20.85
C ALA A 13 25.92 31.65 19.59
N PHE A 14 26.27 32.44 18.58
CA PHE A 14 25.56 32.51 17.32
C PHE A 14 25.58 31.16 16.54
N ALA A 15 26.73 30.49 16.53
CA ALA A 15 26.91 29.18 15.93
C ALA A 15 26.04 28.12 16.63
N ILE A 16 25.99 28.11 17.96
CA ILE A 16 25.14 27.18 18.72
C ILE A 16 23.65 27.41 18.40
N VAL A 17 23.21 28.66 18.37
CA VAL A 17 21.81 29.02 18.01
C VAL A 17 21.49 28.56 16.59
N ALA A 18 22.38 28.78 15.62
CA ALA A 18 22.20 28.35 14.24
C ALA A 18 22.05 26.82 14.12
N ILE A 19 22.91 26.07 14.83
CA ILE A 19 22.83 24.60 14.88
C ILE A 19 21.53 24.14 15.54
N ALA A 20 21.10 24.77 16.62
CA ALA A 20 19.85 24.45 17.29
C ALA A 20 18.64 24.66 16.36
N ILE A 21 18.60 25.80 15.63
CA ILE A 21 17.54 26.08 14.62
C ILE A 21 17.58 25.04 13.51
N LEU A 22 18.77 24.67 13.02
CA LEU A 22 18.93 23.64 11.99
C LEU A 22 18.38 22.29 12.47
N CYS A 23 18.73 21.85 13.68
CA CYS A 23 18.25 20.61 14.26
C CYS A 23 16.71 20.59 14.42
N VAL A 24 16.14 21.70 14.90
CA VAL A 24 14.68 21.84 15.04
C VAL A 24 14.03 21.82 13.67
N GLY A 25 14.58 22.54 12.69
CA GLY A 25 14.08 22.57 11.31
C GLY A 25 14.09 21.20 10.63
N LEU A 26 15.20 20.45 10.76
CA LEU A 26 15.30 19.09 10.23
C LEU A 26 14.29 18.12 10.88
N ASN A 27 14.08 18.23 12.19
CA ASN A 27 13.08 17.45 12.89
C ASN A 27 11.64 17.82 12.45
N TYR A 28 11.40 19.10 12.19
CA TYR A 28 10.11 19.57 11.66
C TYR A 28 9.86 19.03 10.25
N LEU A 29 10.87 19.03 9.37
CA LEU A 29 10.77 18.47 8.01
C LEU A 29 10.55 16.96 7.98
N LYS A 30 11.02 16.22 9.01
CA LYS A 30 10.74 14.79 9.18
C LYS A 30 9.29 14.49 9.60
N GLY A 31 8.40 15.50 9.66
CA GLY A 31 7.00 15.31 10.05
C GLY A 31 6.81 14.91 11.53
N ARG A 32 7.86 14.99 12.33
CA ARG A 32 7.78 14.77 13.78
C ARG A 32 7.27 16.04 14.45
N ASN A 33 5.98 16.09 14.71
CA ASN A 33 5.40 17.11 15.58
C ASN A 33 5.87 16.88 17.02
N LEU A 34 6.90 17.62 17.45
CA LEU A 34 7.48 17.52 18.80
C LEU A 34 6.48 17.91 19.93
N PHE A 35 5.36 18.51 19.56
CA PHE A 35 4.36 19.05 20.48
C PHE A 35 2.93 18.48 20.27
N SER A 36 2.77 17.41 19.48
CA SER A 36 1.45 16.81 19.32
C SER A 36 1.12 15.94 20.53
N SER A 37 0.19 16.43 21.33
CA SER A 37 -0.48 15.69 22.42
C SER A 37 -1.55 14.75 21.84
N GLY A 38 -1.18 13.91 20.88
CA GLY A 38 -2.11 12.94 20.30
C GLY A 38 -2.26 11.68 21.16
N ALA A 39 -3.36 10.96 20.96
CA ALA A 39 -3.53 9.64 21.55
C ALA A 39 -2.53 8.66 20.90
N LYS A 40 -1.75 7.97 21.73
CA LYS A 40 -0.85 6.90 21.30
C LYS A 40 -1.54 5.57 21.47
N LEU A 41 -1.67 4.80 20.41
CA LEU A 41 -2.21 3.45 20.44
C LEU A 41 -1.13 2.48 19.96
N THR A 42 -1.27 1.22 20.36
CA THR A 42 -0.40 0.12 19.94
C THR A 42 -1.15 -0.77 18.95
N ALA A 43 -0.52 -1.12 17.85
CA ALA A 43 -1.07 -2.02 16.84
C ALA A 43 -0.09 -3.17 16.60
N CYS A 44 -0.54 -4.42 16.72
CA CYS A 44 0.32 -5.59 16.54
C CYS A 44 0.03 -6.26 15.20
N TYR A 45 1.06 -6.53 14.40
CA TYR A 45 0.94 -7.15 13.08
C TYR A 45 1.86 -8.34 12.92
N ALA A 46 1.45 -9.29 12.07
CA ALA A 46 2.31 -10.38 11.62
C ALA A 46 3.34 -9.90 10.58
N SER A 47 2.98 -8.89 9.78
CA SER A 47 3.83 -8.25 8.78
C SER A 47 3.47 -6.77 8.71
N VAL A 48 4.45 -5.93 8.47
CA VAL A 48 4.24 -4.48 8.26
C VAL A 48 4.27 -4.08 6.79
N ASP A 49 4.61 -5.00 5.89
CA ASP A 49 4.47 -4.91 4.43
C ASP A 49 5.03 -3.60 3.83
N GLY A 50 6.13 -3.12 4.37
CA GLY A 50 6.77 -1.86 3.92
C GLY A 50 6.30 -0.59 4.62
N LEU A 51 5.50 -0.70 5.70
CA LEU A 51 5.21 0.42 6.59
C LEU A 51 6.51 0.95 7.21
N THR A 52 6.64 2.25 7.35
CA THR A 52 7.84 2.91 7.88
C THR A 52 7.47 3.89 8.99
N ASP A 53 8.46 4.31 9.75
CA ASP A 53 8.31 5.46 10.64
C ASP A 53 7.82 6.68 9.85
N SER A 54 6.93 7.43 10.44
CA SER A 54 6.26 8.58 9.82
C SER A 54 5.26 8.25 8.71
N SER A 55 4.98 6.97 8.40
CA SER A 55 3.86 6.57 7.53
C SER A 55 2.56 7.21 8.01
N PRO A 56 1.68 7.68 7.09
CA PRO A 56 0.46 8.38 7.46
C PRO A 56 -0.55 7.44 8.11
N ILE A 57 -1.26 7.96 9.11
CA ILE A 57 -2.48 7.35 9.63
C ILE A 57 -3.65 8.12 9.03
N LEU A 58 -4.56 7.38 8.43
CA LEU A 58 -5.68 7.90 7.67
C LEU A 58 -6.99 7.57 8.38
N PHE A 59 -7.97 8.44 8.21
CA PHE A 59 -9.36 8.22 8.53
C PHE A 59 -10.21 8.71 7.36
N HIS A 60 -10.89 7.81 6.68
CA HIS A 60 -11.57 8.09 5.41
C HIS A 60 -10.69 8.83 4.38
N GLY A 61 -9.42 8.42 4.26
CA GLY A 61 -8.44 9.04 3.37
C GLY A 61 -7.85 10.36 3.88
N PHE A 62 -8.33 10.91 4.99
CA PHE A 62 -7.79 12.13 5.58
C PHE A 62 -6.69 11.80 6.60
N LYS A 63 -5.52 12.45 6.49
CA LYS A 63 -4.41 12.24 7.43
C LYS A 63 -4.76 12.78 8.82
N VAL A 64 -4.77 11.88 9.80
CA VAL A 64 -5.10 12.17 11.20
C VAL A 64 -3.94 11.94 12.16
N GLY A 65 -2.86 11.33 11.67
CA GLY A 65 -1.71 11.03 12.50
C GLY A 65 -0.55 10.44 11.72
N THR A 66 0.39 9.87 12.44
CA THR A 66 1.59 9.22 11.89
C THR A 66 2.00 8.00 12.70
N VAL A 67 2.64 7.04 12.05
CA VAL A 67 3.38 5.98 12.71
C VAL A 67 4.55 6.61 13.45
N LYS A 68 4.68 6.29 14.73
CA LYS A 68 5.71 6.84 15.61
C LYS A 68 6.95 5.96 15.66
N ASP A 69 6.72 4.66 15.74
CA ASP A 69 7.77 3.67 15.96
C ASP A 69 7.29 2.29 15.52
N ILE A 70 8.20 1.47 15.04
CA ILE A 70 7.95 0.08 14.66
C ILE A 70 9.02 -0.78 15.31
N ASP A 71 8.61 -1.63 16.23
CA ASP A 71 9.48 -2.57 16.92
C ASP A 71 9.22 -4.00 16.43
N ILE A 72 10.26 -4.83 16.42
CA ILE A 72 10.21 -6.22 15.98
C ILE A 72 10.59 -7.16 17.13
N ASP A 73 9.70 -8.06 17.46
CA ASP A 73 9.97 -9.20 18.34
C ASP A 73 10.09 -10.48 17.51
N GLN A 74 11.31 -10.80 17.08
CA GLN A 74 11.59 -12.00 16.28
C GLN A 74 11.37 -13.31 17.08
N PHE A 75 11.20 -13.24 18.38
CA PHE A 75 10.92 -14.39 19.28
C PHE A 75 9.49 -14.37 19.80
N ALA A 76 8.61 -13.56 19.22
CA ALA A 76 7.22 -13.48 19.63
C ALA A 76 6.59 -14.88 19.62
N SER A 77 5.97 -15.26 20.73
CA SER A 77 5.27 -16.54 20.85
C SER A 77 4.02 -16.63 19.96
N ASP A 78 3.46 -15.48 19.58
CA ASP A 78 2.31 -15.33 18.70
C ASP A 78 2.78 -14.79 17.34
N PRO A 79 2.72 -15.58 16.25
CA PRO A 79 3.10 -15.12 14.92
C PRO A 79 2.32 -13.91 14.42
N ALA A 80 1.14 -13.63 14.99
CA ALA A 80 0.35 -12.44 14.65
C ALA A 80 0.87 -11.15 15.28
N LYS A 81 1.85 -11.23 16.19
CA LYS A 81 2.36 -10.11 16.99
C LYS A 81 3.87 -9.90 16.85
N VAL A 82 4.43 -10.25 15.71
CA VAL A 82 5.86 -10.09 15.44
C VAL A 82 6.27 -8.62 15.40
N PHE A 83 5.39 -7.76 14.90
CA PHE A 83 5.63 -6.33 14.82
C PHE A 83 4.71 -5.56 15.76
N THR A 84 5.30 -4.70 16.56
CA THR A 84 4.58 -3.75 17.42
C THR A 84 4.74 -2.35 16.84
N VAL A 85 3.65 -1.78 16.39
CA VAL A 85 3.60 -0.46 15.75
C VAL A 85 2.94 0.52 16.72
N VAL A 86 3.67 1.57 17.08
CA VAL A 86 3.14 2.68 17.87
C VAL A 86 2.58 3.74 16.91
N ILE A 87 1.29 3.95 16.96
CA ILE A 87 0.57 4.95 16.19
C ILE A 87 0.27 6.18 17.03
N ASN A 88 0.41 7.36 16.45
CA ASN A 88 0.12 8.63 17.11
C ASN A 88 -0.99 9.36 16.34
N ILE A 89 -2.15 9.51 16.96
CA ILE A 89 -3.32 10.19 16.37
C ILE A 89 -3.31 11.64 16.86
N GLU A 90 -3.00 12.59 15.97
CA GLU A 90 -2.81 14.00 16.27
C GLU A 90 -4.12 14.80 16.34
N LYS A 91 -5.20 14.25 15.79
CA LYS A 91 -6.53 14.86 15.82
C LYS A 91 -7.34 14.29 16.99
N ASN A 92 -8.24 15.11 17.53
CA ASN A 92 -9.19 14.68 18.55
C ASN A 92 -10.25 13.75 17.91
N ILE A 93 -9.85 12.53 17.65
CA ILE A 93 -10.73 11.49 17.16
C ILE A 93 -10.90 10.47 18.28
N GLU A 94 -12.14 10.25 18.68
CA GLU A 94 -12.49 9.19 19.59
C GLU A 94 -12.52 7.87 18.82
N VAL A 95 -11.67 6.91 19.22
CA VAL A 95 -11.53 5.62 18.56
C VAL A 95 -12.24 4.56 19.37
N PRO A 96 -13.39 4.01 18.92
CA PRO A 96 -14.08 2.92 19.60
C PRO A 96 -13.17 1.69 19.80
N ILE A 97 -13.39 0.91 20.86
CA ILE A 97 -12.56 -0.25 21.21
C ILE A 97 -12.61 -1.37 20.18
N ASP A 98 -13.66 -1.44 19.37
CA ASP A 98 -13.87 -2.41 18.28
C ASP A 98 -13.38 -1.89 16.91
N SER A 99 -12.70 -0.74 16.89
CA SER A 99 -12.06 -0.18 15.70
C SER A 99 -10.86 -1.01 15.27
N ARG A 100 -10.49 -0.89 13.99
CA ARG A 100 -9.36 -1.60 13.40
C ARG A 100 -8.38 -0.64 12.77
N ALA A 101 -7.11 -0.94 12.93
CA ALA A 101 -6.01 -0.31 12.21
C ALA A 101 -5.61 -1.21 11.03
N GLU A 102 -5.92 -0.79 9.82
CA GLU A 102 -5.66 -1.56 8.60
C GLU A 102 -4.46 -1.00 7.85
N ILE A 103 -3.46 -1.85 7.54
CA ILE A 103 -2.38 -1.43 6.63
C ILE A 103 -2.96 -1.37 5.21
N VAL A 104 -2.81 -0.20 4.57
CA VAL A 104 -3.33 0.08 3.23
C VAL A 104 -2.24 0.69 2.35
N ASN A 105 -2.42 0.56 1.04
CA ASN A 105 -1.61 1.32 0.08
C ASN A 105 -2.10 2.78 0.06
N THR A 106 -1.19 3.72 0.18
CA THR A 106 -1.49 5.16 0.09
C THR A 106 -1.34 5.71 -1.32
N ASP A 107 -0.61 4.99 -2.16
CA ASP A 107 -0.39 5.33 -3.57
C ASP A 107 -0.16 4.07 -4.43
N LEU A 108 -0.04 4.26 -5.74
CA LEU A 108 0.19 3.18 -6.71
C LEU A 108 1.66 2.71 -6.77
N LEU A 109 2.58 3.44 -6.14
CA LEU A 109 4.02 3.15 -6.16
C LEU A 109 4.47 2.31 -4.96
N GLY A 110 3.53 1.93 -4.08
CA GLY A 110 3.80 1.06 -2.94
C GLY A 110 3.97 1.78 -1.61
N GLY A 111 3.62 3.08 -1.53
CA GLY A 111 3.54 3.78 -0.25
C GLY A 111 2.53 3.10 0.67
N LYS A 112 2.89 2.93 1.95
CA LYS A 112 2.05 2.31 2.96
C LYS A 112 1.62 3.29 4.04
N GLY A 113 0.42 3.09 4.54
CA GLY A 113 -0.14 3.81 5.68
C GLY A 113 -1.08 2.91 6.47
N ILE A 114 -1.62 3.46 7.54
CA ILE A 114 -2.62 2.79 8.36
C ILE A 114 -3.93 3.54 8.23
N GLU A 115 -5.00 2.88 7.84
CA GLU A 115 -6.36 3.41 7.87
C GLU A 115 -7.06 2.97 9.15
N ILE A 116 -7.63 3.92 9.89
CA ILE A 116 -8.46 3.63 11.05
C ILE A 116 -9.90 3.42 10.57
N VAL A 117 -10.39 2.21 10.72
CA VAL A 117 -11.80 1.85 10.49
C VAL A 117 -12.49 1.84 11.83
N LEU A 118 -13.37 2.82 12.06
CA LEU A 118 -14.09 2.93 13.33
C LEU A 118 -15.09 1.80 13.48
N GLY A 119 -15.19 1.29 14.71
CA GLY A 119 -16.24 0.39 15.13
C GLY A 119 -17.51 1.12 15.60
N ASN A 120 -18.41 0.38 16.22
CA ASN A 120 -19.70 0.90 16.68
C ASN A 120 -19.81 0.89 18.22
N SER A 121 -18.73 0.57 18.95
CA SER A 121 -18.71 0.55 20.39
C SER A 121 -18.91 1.96 20.97
N THR A 122 -19.59 2.04 22.12
CA THR A 122 -19.71 3.28 22.88
C THR A 122 -18.54 3.53 23.84
N SER A 123 -17.65 2.55 23.97
CA SER A 123 -16.41 2.67 24.75
C SER A 123 -15.26 3.01 23.81
N TYR A 124 -14.33 3.85 24.25
CA TYR A 124 -13.23 4.37 23.44
C TYR A 124 -11.88 3.92 23.96
N LEU A 125 -10.92 3.78 23.04
CA LEU A 125 -9.53 3.47 23.37
C LEU A 125 -8.86 4.68 24.02
N SER A 126 -8.06 4.40 25.04
CA SER A 126 -7.21 5.35 25.74
C SER A 126 -5.76 5.28 25.26
N THR A 127 -4.97 6.30 25.56
CA THR A 127 -3.54 6.30 25.28
C THR A 127 -2.85 5.12 25.95
N GLY A 128 -2.17 4.30 25.16
CA GLY A 128 -1.49 3.07 25.59
C GLY A 128 -2.26 1.79 25.25
N ASP A 129 -3.53 1.88 24.89
CA ASP A 129 -4.34 0.71 24.53
C ASP A 129 -3.90 0.11 23.20
N THR A 130 -4.25 -1.18 23.01
CA THR A 130 -4.01 -1.89 21.76
C THR A 130 -5.27 -1.89 20.91
N ILE A 131 -5.13 -1.44 19.66
CA ILE A 131 -6.18 -1.48 18.64
C ILE A 131 -6.14 -2.80 17.88
N LEU A 132 -7.31 -3.30 17.44
CA LEU A 132 -7.39 -4.45 16.55
C LEU A 132 -6.71 -4.14 15.21
N THR A 133 -6.11 -5.16 14.60
CA THR A 133 -5.33 -4.97 13.36
C THR A 133 -5.83 -5.85 12.24
N SER A 134 -5.67 -5.36 11.01
CA SER A 134 -5.83 -6.12 9.78
C SER A 134 -4.88 -5.57 8.70
N ILE A 135 -4.66 -6.38 7.68
CA ILE A 135 -3.92 -5.98 6.48
C ILE A 135 -4.92 -6.07 5.33
N ARG A 136 -5.16 -4.95 4.66
CA ARG A 136 -5.99 -4.96 3.46
C ARG A 136 -5.18 -5.54 2.31
N SER A 137 -5.77 -6.47 1.57
CA SER A 137 -5.19 -7.05 0.38
C SER A 137 -4.67 -5.97 -0.57
N SER A 138 -3.55 -6.23 -1.21
CA SER A 138 -2.98 -5.33 -2.20
C SER A 138 -3.96 -5.14 -3.36
N PHE A 139 -3.94 -3.95 -3.99
CA PHE A 139 -4.66 -3.71 -5.25
C PHE A 139 -4.37 -4.81 -6.32
N LEU A 140 -3.18 -5.42 -6.26
CA LEU A 140 -2.82 -6.53 -7.15
C LEU A 140 -3.61 -7.81 -6.84
N ASP A 141 -4.04 -8.03 -5.60
CA ASP A 141 -4.88 -9.18 -5.23
C ASP A 141 -6.31 -8.98 -5.74
N ASP A 142 -6.79 -7.73 -5.80
CA ASP A 142 -8.08 -7.37 -6.38
C ASP A 142 -8.10 -7.52 -7.92
N LEU A 143 -6.95 -7.68 -8.56
CA LEU A 143 -6.83 -7.98 -10.00
C LEU A 143 -7.07 -9.47 -10.34
N GLY A 144 -7.35 -10.33 -9.36
CA GLY A 144 -7.70 -11.73 -9.59
C GLY A 144 -8.72 -11.92 -10.70
N PRO A 145 -9.89 -11.26 -10.68
CA PRO A 145 -10.91 -11.37 -11.74
C PRO A 145 -10.40 -10.92 -13.13
N VAL A 146 -9.54 -9.91 -13.19
CA VAL A 146 -8.95 -9.42 -14.45
C VAL A 146 -7.96 -10.44 -15.02
N LYS A 147 -7.16 -11.06 -14.16
CA LYS A 147 -6.26 -12.15 -14.56
C LYS A 147 -7.04 -13.35 -15.11
N ASP A 148 -8.14 -13.71 -14.46
CA ASP A 148 -8.98 -14.83 -14.88
C ASP A 148 -9.65 -14.54 -16.23
N GLN A 149 -10.15 -13.33 -16.42
CA GLN A 149 -10.71 -12.89 -17.71
C GLN A 149 -9.65 -12.85 -18.81
N ALA A 150 -8.45 -12.36 -18.53
CA ALA A 150 -7.33 -12.36 -19.48
C ALA A 150 -6.94 -13.79 -19.87
N SER A 151 -6.90 -14.73 -18.92
CA SER A 151 -6.63 -16.14 -19.17
C SER A 151 -7.74 -16.78 -20.02
N ALA A 152 -9.02 -16.47 -19.76
CA ALA A 152 -10.13 -16.95 -20.56
C ALA A 152 -10.11 -16.41 -22.00
N LEU A 153 -9.77 -15.13 -22.19
CA LEU A 153 -9.59 -14.55 -23.52
C LEU A 153 -8.45 -15.20 -24.28
N MET A 154 -7.32 -15.46 -23.59
CA MET A 154 -6.18 -16.15 -24.20
C MET A 154 -6.55 -17.57 -24.63
N SER A 155 -7.29 -18.31 -23.81
CA SER A 155 -7.77 -19.65 -24.13
C SER A 155 -8.73 -19.63 -25.33
N SER A 156 -9.63 -18.66 -25.38
CA SER A 156 -10.57 -18.48 -26.50
C SER A 156 -9.84 -18.13 -27.79
N ALA A 157 -8.84 -17.24 -27.73
CA ALA A 157 -7.99 -16.91 -28.88
C ALA A 157 -7.24 -18.13 -29.40
N THR A 158 -6.67 -18.94 -28.49
CA THR A 158 -5.98 -20.20 -28.86
C THR A 158 -6.94 -21.17 -29.53
N GLY A 159 -8.19 -21.28 -29.05
CA GLY A 159 -9.24 -22.07 -29.69
C GLY A 159 -9.53 -21.62 -31.11
N VAL A 160 -9.71 -20.31 -31.32
CA VAL A 160 -9.94 -19.75 -32.67
C VAL A 160 -8.77 -20.01 -33.61
N PHE A 161 -7.54 -19.90 -33.15
CA PHE A 161 -6.35 -20.25 -33.97
C PHE A 161 -6.33 -21.73 -34.32
N SER A 162 -6.68 -22.63 -33.42
CA SER A 162 -6.79 -24.06 -33.67
C SER A 162 -7.88 -24.38 -34.69
N ASP A 163 -9.02 -23.69 -34.62
CA ASP A 163 -10.12 -23.85 -35.59
C ASP A 163 -9.71 -23.36 -36.98
N ILE A 164 -8.98 -22.24 -37.05
CA ILE A 164 -8.43 -21.72 -38.32
C ILE A 164 -7.43 -22.70 -38.89
N ASP A 165 -6.52 -23.29 -38.10
CA ASP A 165 -5.60 -24.31 -38.56
C ASP A 165 -6.35 -25.53 -39.11
N THR A 166 -7.40 -25.97 -38.45
CA THR A 166 -8.27 -27.07 -38.92
C THR A 166 -8.95 -26.73 -40.24
N ILE A 167 -9.42 -25.49 -40.43
CA ILE A 167 -10.03 -25.05 -41.71
C ILE A 167 -9.00 -24.97 -42.83
N LEU A 168 -7.78 -24.58 -42.50
CA LEU A 168 -6.65 -24.47 -43.43
C LEU A 168 -5.87 -25.78 -43.64
N ASP A 169 -6.26 -26.87 -42.97
CA ASP A 169 -5.63 -28.17 -43.14
C ASP A 169 -5.68 -28.65 -44.60
N ALA A 170 -4.66 -29.43 -44.98
CA ALA A 170 -4.47 -29.94 -46.32
C ALA A 170 -5.72 -30.66 -46.86
N SER A 171 -6.41 -31.40 -45.99
CA SER A 171 -7.63 -32.11 -46.30
C SER A 171 -8.80 -31.19 -46.70
N ASN A 172 -8.99 -30.13 -46.00
CA ASN A 172 -10.05 -29.11 -46.29
C ASN A 172 -9.71 -28.30 -47.56
N ARG A 173 -8.45 -27.98 -47.78
CA ARG A 173 -7.98 -27.36 -49.03
C ARG A 173 -8.25 -28.24 -50.24
N GLU A 174 -8.05 -29.55 -50.15
CA GLU A 174 -8.34 -30.50 -51.23
C GLU A 174 -9.83 -30.59 -51.48
N ASN A 175 -10.65 -30.66 -50.43
CA ASN A 175 -12.11 -30.65 -50.54
C ASN A 175 -12.63 -29.39 -51.24
N ILE A 176 -12.13 -28.21 -50.88
CA ILE A 176 -12.50 -26.94 -51.52
C ILE A 176 -12.10 -26.93 -52.98
N ASN A 177 -10.89 -27.41 -53.31
CA ASN A 177 -10.43 -27.52 -54.68
C ASN A 177 -11.32 -28.48 -55.53
N GLN A 178 -11.75 -29.61 -54.97
CA GLN A 178 -12.68 -30.53 -55.62
C GLN A 178 -14.03 -29.91 -55.85
N ILE A 179 -14.57 -29.15 -54.90
CA ILE A 179 -15.82 -28.44 -55.03
C ILE A 179 -15.74 -27.41 -56.16
N LEU A 180 -14.68 -26.59 -56.18
CA LEU A 180 -14.45 -25.60 -57.24
C LEU A 180 -14.29 -26.23 -58.61
N TYR A 181 -13.54 -27.38 -58.70
CA TYR A 181 -13.40 -28.12 -59.92
C TYR A 181 -14.75 -28.64 -60.43
N ASN A 182 -15.56 -29.27 -59.58
CA ASN A 182 -16.89 -29.79 -59.95
C ASN A 182 -17.83 -28.69 -60.36
N MET A 183 -17.80 -27.54 -59.68
CA MET A 183 -18.59 -26.36 -60.00
C MET A 183 -18.20 -25.80 -61.36
N SER A 184 -16.91 -25.68 -61.65
CA SER A 184 -16.41 -25.25 -62.97
C SER A 184 -16.78 -26.22 -64.11
N LYS A 185 -16.80 -27.51 -63.83
CA LYS A 185 -17.23 -28.55 -64.80
C LYS A 185 -18.74 -28.46 -65.07
N THR A 186 -19.55 -28.24 -64.04
CA THR A 186 -21.01 -28.07 -64.19
C THR A 186 -21.34 -26.81 -65.00
N MET A 187 -20.65 -25.69 -64.74
CA MET A 187 -20.86 -24.43 -65.49
C MET A 187 -20.40 -24.56 -66.96
N ARG A 188 -19.47 -25.44 -67.30
CA ARG A 188 -19.06 -25.70 -68.73
C ARG A 188 -20.00 -26.59 -69.48
N ASN A 189 -20.84 -27.36 -68.77
CA ASN A 189 -21.79 -28.33 -69.38
C ASN A 189 -23.23 -27.75 -69.45
N MET A 190 -23.43 -26.48 -69.06
CA MET A 190 -24.64 -25.70 -69.30
C MET A 190 -24.44 -24.79 -70.52
#